data_d957d978e2c4d5b53ffe7b639a6a655b
#
_entry.id   d957d978e2c4d5b53ffe7b639a6a655b
#
_cell.length_a   1.000
_cell.length_b   1.000
_cell.length_c   1.000
_cell.angle_alpha   90.00
_cell.angle_beta   90.00
_cell.angle_gamma   90.00
#
_symmetry.space_group_name_H-M   'P 1'
#
loop_
_entity.id
_entity.type
_entity.pdbx_description
1 polymer ?
#
loop_
_entity_poly.entity_id
_entity_poly.type
_entity_poly.pdbx_seq_one_letter_code
_entity_poly.pdbx_strand_id
1 'polypeptide(L)'
;MQVIDPSVDHCGCFALGYGGSGTGKTHLAGTLGDIGYTLIIDADKGYKTLTKPNVPGITQKMRDNLVICSIDQFRDLDTAYQLIHDNDPVRWSKVLSSANNSVTIEKPFDWVVWDTWSEMQWHMMQELRKKENLLSPNMGKTIDFRKNVGIQHWGMLTDLNKLAIEQLRDCTYNGTVNQLFLMQEKIDKNDELGTVEKGPAIHGKMMSEMPTYFDIVFHTSTDAVGTFMASTKRKAGWPAKTRLGEGQEFKNPTAKEVLGL
;
A
#
# COMPACT_ATOMS: atom_id res chain seq x y z
N MET A 1 23.61 -17.70 2.73
CA MET A 1 22.72 -18.66 2.02
C MET A 1 21.86 -19.31 3.08
N GLN A 2 20.55 -19.14 3.01
CA GLN A 2 19.60 -19.74 3.95
C GLN A 2 18.95 -20.94 3.26
N VAL A 3 18.88 -22.07 3.96
CA VAL A 3 18.14 -23.24 3.50
C VAL A 3 16.70 -23.09 3.95
N ILE A 4 15.76 -23.11 3.01
CA ILE A 4 14.32 -23.02 3.29
C ILE A 4 13.77 -24.45 3.34
N ASP A 5 13.13 -24.82 4.44
CA ASP A 5 12.41 -26.08 4.57
C ASP A 5 11.05 -25.95 3.89
N PRO A 6 10.81 -26.67 2.77
CA PRO A 6 9.53 -26.55 2.06
C PRO A 6 8.35 -27.19 2.80
N SER A 7 8.60 -27.92 3.88
CA SER A 7 7.54 -28.50 4.73
C SER A 7 7.02 -27.51 5.78
N VAL A 8 7.76 -26.44 6.04
CA VAL A 8 7.34 -25.37 6.95
C VAL A 8 6.56 -24.34 6.14
N ASP A 9 5.33 -24.10 6.56
CA ASP A 9 4.51 -23.05 5.96
C ASP A 9 5.04 -21.67 6.37
N HIS A 10 5.85 -21.07 5.49
CA HIS A 10 6.38 -19.71 5.63
C HIS A 10 5.34 -18.68 5.18
N CYS A 11 4.14 -18.75 5.75
CA CYS A 11 2.96 -18.04 5.30
C CYS A 11 2.89 -16.58 5.71
N GLY A 12 3.84 -15.77 5.30
CA GLY A 12 3.57 -14.34 5.21
C GLY A 12 2.88 -14.02 3.88
N CYS A 13 1.81 -13.21 3.91
CA CYS A 13 1.15 -12.72 2.71
C CYS A 13 1.67 -11.33 2.34
N PHE A 14 2.29 -11.20 1.18
CA PHE A 14 2.77 -9.93 0.63
C PHE A 14 1.97 -9.61 -0.64
N ALA A 15 0.98 -8.71 -0.53
CA ALA A 15 -0.02 -8.49 -1.56
C ALA A 15 -0.06 -7.05 -2.08
N LEU A 16 -0.42 -6.89 -3.35
CA LEU A 16 -0.63 -5.62 -4.04
C LEU A 16 -2.03 -5.58 -4.64
N GLY A 17 -2.83 -4.60 -4.20
CA GLY A 17 -4.10 -4.24 -4.83
C GLY A 17 -4.01 -2.88 -5.51
N TYR A 18 -4.49 -2.74 -6.73
CA TYR A 18 -4.50 -1.46 -7.40
C TYR A 18 -5.77 -1.28 -8.25
N GLY A 19 -6.10 -0.03 -8.55
CA GLY A 19 -7.28 0.31 -9.35
C GLY A 19 -7.63 1.79 -9.26
N GLY A 20 -8.63 2.22 -10.02
CA GLY A 20 -9.10 3.59 -10.06
C GLY A 20 -9.61 4.12 -8.72
N SER A 21 -9.85 5.42 -8.64
CA SER A 21 -10.51 6.01 -7.48
C SER A 21 -11.94 5.47 -7.36
N GLY A 22 -12.38 5.18 -6.13
CA GLY A 22 -13.73 4.69 -5.87
C GLY A 22 -13.98 3.22 -6.22
N THR A 23 -12.95 2.44 -6.57
CA THR A 23 -13.09 1.01 -6.89
C THR A 23 -13.09 0.07 -5.67
N GLY A 24 -13.20 0.61 -4.45
CA GLY A 24 -13.35 -0.16 -3.23
C GLY A 24 -12.05 -0.63 -2.56
N LYS A 25 -10.88 -0.11 -2.93
CA LYS A 25 -9.58 -0.50 -2.33
C LYS A 25 -9.56 -0.40 -0.80
N THR A 26 -9.80 0.80 -0.26
CA THR A 26 -9.86 1.05 1.18
C THR A 26 -10.96 0.24 1.87
N HIS A 27 -12.11 0.05 1.22
CA HIS A 27 -13.19 -0.79 1.72
C HIS A 27 -12.73 -2.25 1.87
N LEU A 28 -12.09 -2.80 0.84
CA LEU A 28 -11.53 -4.16 0.87
C LEU A 28 -10.50 -4.30 2.00
N ALA A 29 -9.60 -3.32 2.16
CA ALA A 29 -8.63 -3.31 3.27
C ALA A 29 -9.32 -3.33 4.64
N GLY A 30 -10.42 -2.61 4.81
CA GLY A 30 -11.22 -2.62 6.04
C GLY A 30 -11.75 -4.00 6.42
N THR A 31 -11.98 -4.88 5.45
CA THR A 31 -12.44 -6.26 5.71
C THR A 31 -11.35 -7.16 6.32
N LEU A 32 -10.07 -6.73 6.31
CA LEU A 32 -9.00 -7.44 7.03
C LEU A 32 -9.25 -7.53 8.53
N GLY A 33 -9.98 -6.58 9.11
CA GLY A 33 -10.38 -6.65 10.52
C GLY A 33 -11.20 -7.87 10.92
N ASP A 34 -11.74 -8.63 9.96
CA ASP A 34 -12.40 -9.92 10.25
C ASP A 34 -11.41 -11.07 10.46
N ILE A 35 -10.22 -10.97 9.89
CA ILE A 35 -9.21 -12.03 9.89
C ILE A 35 -8.00 -11.73 10.77
N GLY A 36 -7.81 -10.48 11.19
CA GLY A 36 -6.67 -10.11 12.03
C GLY A 36 -6.69 -8.69 12.53
N TYR A 37 -5.83 -8.40 13.51
CA TYR A 37 -5.60 -7.06 14.02
C TYR A 37 -4.78 -6.28 13.00
N THR A 38 -5.35 -5.21 12.47
CA THR A 38 -4.88 -4.57 11.25
C THR A 38 -4.52 -3.11 11.48
N LEU A 39 -3.31 -2.71 11.10
CA LEU A 39 -2.91 -1.31 11.00
C LEU A 39 -3.11 -0.83 9.55
N ILE A 40 -3.86 0.25 9.38
CA ILE A 40 -3.98 0.96 8.09
C ILE A 40 -3.18 2.25 8.17
N ILE A 41 -2.12 2.34 7.37
CA ILE A 41 -1.30 3.54 7.20
C ILE A 41 -1.87 4.30 6.00
N ASP A 42 -2.61 5.37 6.30
CA ASP A 42 -3.41 6.11 5.34
C ASP A 42 -2.71 7.42 4.94
N ALA A 43 -2.34 7.52 3.67
CA ALA A 43 -1.67 8.69 3.11
C ALA A 43 -2.59 9.61 2.30
N ASP A 44 -3.73 9.12 1.82
CA ASP A 44 -4.66 9.89 0.97
C ASP A 44 -5.97 10.30 1.66
N LYS A 45 -6.08 10.03 2.97
CA LYS A 45 -7.26 10.30 3.80
C LYS A 45 -8.50 9.49 3.39
N GLY A 46 -8.26 8.33 2.79
CA GLY A 46 -9.29 7.34 2.40
C GLY A 46 -10.02 6.71 3.59
N TYR A 47 -9.43 6.77 4.79
CA TYR A 47 -9.99 6.24 6.05
C TYR A 47 -11.43 6.69 6.34
N LYS A 48 -11.85 7.84 5.81
CA LYS A 48 -13.23 8.35 5.94
C LYS A 48 -14.27 7.36 5.45
N THR A 49 -13.89 6.46 4.52
CA THR A 49 -14.73 5.36 4.08
C THR A 49 -15.02 4.38 5.22
N LEU A 50 -14.03 4.09 6.07
CA LEU A 50 -14.13 3.10 7.14
C LEU A 50 -14.76 3.66 8.43
N THR A 51 -14.66 4.96 8.66
CA THR A 51 -15.16 5.63 9.88
C THR A 51 -16.63 6.00 9.82
N LYS A 52 -17.26 5.99 8.64
CA LYS A 52 -18.69 6.25 8.51
C LYS A 52 -19.52 5.14 9.18
N PRO A 53 -20.59 5.47 9.90
CA PRO A 53 -21.52 4.47 10.38
C PRO A 53 -22.20 3.76 9.19
N ASN A 54 -22.53 2.49 9.37
CA ASN A 54 -23.29 1.70 8.40
C ASN A 54 -22.65 1.54 7.01
N VAL A 55 -21.34 1.49 6.91
CA VAL A 55 -20.68 1.12 5.65
C VAL A 55 -21.04 -0.32 5.32
N PRO A 56 -21.68 -0.60 4.17
CA PRO A 56 -22.03 -1.97 3.79
C PRO A 56 -20.81 -2.89 3.80
N GLY A 57 -20.93 -4.06 4.41
CA GLY A 57 -19.83 -5.04 4.46
C GLY A 57 -18.76 -4.79 5.54
N ILE A 58 -18.77 -3.65 6.24
CA ILE A 58 -17.87 -3.38 7.38
C ILE A 58 -18.62 -3.47 8.69
N THR A 59 -18.39 -4.54 9.44
CA THR A 59 -19.02 -4.80 10.72
C THR A 59 -18.34 -4.05 11.87
N GLN A 60 -19.01 -3.96 13.04
CA GLN A 60 -18.38 -3.38 14.22
C GLN A 60 -17.16 -4.23 14.67
N LYS A 61 -17.26 -5.56 14.63
CA LYS A 61 -16.14 -6.47 14.92
C LYS A 61 -14.91 -6.17 14.07
N MET A 62 -15.09 -5.91 12.75
CA MET A 62 -13.99 -5.52 11.88
C MET A 62 -13.38 -4.21 12.35
N ARG A 63 -14.21 -3.19 12.68
CA ARG A 63 -13.73 -1.88 13.14
C ARG A 63 -12.93 -1.96 14.43
N ASP A 64 -13.35 -2.81 15.37
CA ASP A 64 -12.66 -3.01 16.65
C ASP A 64 -11.25 -3.59 16.47
N ASN A 65 -11.00 -4.26 15.34
CA ASN A 65 -9.71 -4.79 14.95
C ASN A 65 -8.89 -3.87 14.00
N LEU A 66 -9.39 -2.65 13.72
CA LEU A 66 -8.68 -1.71 12.86
C LEU A 66 -8.04 -0.58 13.67
N VAL A 67 -6.78 -0.34 13.44
CA VAL A 67 -6.08 0.88 13.86
C VAL A 67 -5.74 1.66 12.59
N ILE A 68 -6.13 2.93 12.54
CA ILE A 68 -5.88 3.79 11.37
C ILE A 68 -4.92 4.89 11.79
N CYS A 69 -3.79 4.98 11.08
CA CYS A 69 -2.77 6.00 11.26
C CYS A 69 -2.68 6.84 9.99
N SER A 70 -3.03 8.12 10.06
CA SER A 70 -2.82 9.03 8.92
C SER A 70 -1.39 9.53 8.92
N ILE A 71 -0.76 9.52 7.73
CA ILE A 71 0.58 10.09 7.51
C ILE A 71 0.47 11.29 6.56
N ASP A 72 1.19 12.37 6.89
CA ASP A 72 1.16 13.62 6.13
C ASP A 72 2.54 14.01 5.57
N GLN A 73 3.60 13.30 5.94
CA GLN A 73 4.97 13.62 5.54
C GLN A 73 5.88 12.39 5.54
N PHE A 74 7.03 12.51 4.89
CA PHE A 74 8.02 11.43 4.80
C PHE A 74 8.49 10.89 6.16
N ARG A 75 8.65 11.77 7.17
CA ARG A 75 9.07 11.34 8.50
C ARG A 75 8.09 10.34 9.13
N ASP A 76 6.80 10.51 8.90
CA ASP A 76 5.78 9.61 9.42
C ASP A 76 5.88 8.24 8.74
N LEU A 77 6.12 8.24 7.42
CA LEU A 77 6.38 7.03 6.64
C LEU A 77 7.63 6.29 7.13
N ASP A 78 8.75 7.01 7.34
CA ASP A 78 9.99 6.44 7.86
C ASP A 78 9.79 5.85 9.26
N THR A 79 9.04 6.54 10.11
CA THR A 79 8.71 6.06 11.46
C THR A 79 7.89 4.76 11.40
N ALA A 80 6.85 4.71 10.58
CA ALA A 80 6.03 3.52 10.39
C ALA A 80 6.88 2.35 9.87
N TYR A 81 7.73 2.61 8.89
CA TYR A 81 8.66 1.64 8.33
C TYR A 81 9.58 1.03 9.40
N GLN A 82 10.19 1.86 10.27
CA GLN A 82 11.06 1.40 11.35
C GLN A 82 10.30 0.53 12.38
N LEU A 83 9.04 0.85 12.66
CA LEU A 83 8.24 0.13 13.65
C LEU A 83 7.76 -1.24 13.16
N ILE A 84 7.58 -1.42 11.85
CA ILE A 84 7.12 -2.69 11.27
C ILE A 84 8.15 -3.81 11.46
N HIS A 85 9.44 -3.48 11.48
CA HIS A 85 10.49 -4.47 11.70
C HIS A 85 10.36 -5.23 13.01
N ASP A 86 10.00 -4.54 14.07
CA ASP A 86 9.86 -5.15 15.39
C ASP A 86 8.40 -5.55 15.70
N ASN A 87 7.46 -4.86 15.07
CA ASN A 87 6.01 -4.98 15.29
C ASN A 87 5.64 -4.98 16.80
N ASP A 88 6.35 -4.15 17.58
CA ASP A 88 6.24 -4.09 19.03
C ASP A 88 5.04 -3.21 19.45
N PRO A 89 4.04 -3.77 20.15
CA PRO A 89 2.86 -3.03 20.61
C PRO A 89 3.19 -1.82 21.49
N VAL A 90 4.21 -1.91 22.33
CA VAL A 90 4.59 -0.81 23.23
C VAL A 90 5.16 0.37 22.43
N ARG A 91 6.00 0.09 21.43
CA ARG A 91 6.56 1.12 20.55
C ARG A 91 5.46 1.76 19.69
N TRP A 92 4.54 0.95 19.13
CA TRP A 92 3.39 1.45 18.40
C TRP A 92 2.50 2.34 19.27
N SER A 93 2.17 1.90 20.50
CA SER A 93 1.36 2.67 21.44
C SER A 93 1.99 4.05 21.71
N LYS A 94 3.31 4.09 21.92
CA LYS A 94 4.03 5.34 22.16
C LYS A 94 3.98 6.30 20.97
N VAL A 95 4.15 5.80 19.76
CA VAL A 95 4.20 6.63 18.55
C VAL A 95 2.81 7.10 18.13
N LEU A 96 1.79 6.25 18.24
CA LEU A 96 0.42 6.59 17.87
C LEU A 96 -0.29 7.47 18.91
N SER A 97 0.24 7.55 20.13
CA SER A 97 -0.30 8.43 21.15
C SER A 97 0.16 9.88 20.94
N SER A 98 -0.74 10.81 21.23
CA SER A 98 -0.49 12.24 21.25
C SER A 98 -0.83 12.84 22.62
N ALA A 99 -0.51 14.13 22.83
CA ALA A 99 -0.83 14.81 24.08
C ALA A 99 -2.32 14.78 24.47
N ASN A 100 -3.20 14.66 23.46
CA ASN A 100 -4.66 14.69 23.65
C ASN A 100 -5.35 13.35 23.39
N ASN A 101 -4.60 12.32 22.97
CA ASN A 101 -5.16 11.01 22.65
C ASN A 101 -4.17 9.91 23.00
N SER A 102 -4.53 9.09 23.97
CA SER A 102 -3.74 7.90 24.36
C SER A 102 -4.24 6.70 23.57
N VAL A 103 -3.36 6.10 22.78
CA VAL A 103 -3.62 4.89 22.01
C VAL A 103 -2.87 3.74 22.66
N THR A 104 -3.57 2.67 22.97
CA THR A 104 -2.96 1.44 23.49
C THR A 104 -3.07 0.34 22.44
N ILE A 105 -1.94 -0.17 22.02
CA ILE A 105 -1.84 -1.34 21.14
C ILE A 105 -1.57 -2.55 22.03
N GLU A 106 -2.50 -3.50 22.06
CA GLU A 106 -2.50 -4.61 23.02
C GLU A 106 -1.64 -5.80 22.54
N LYS A 107 -1.51 -5.96 21.24
CA LYS A 107 -0.76 -7.06 20.62
C LYS A 107 -0.12 -6.62 19.31
N PRO A 108 0.84 -7.39 18.78
CA PRO A 108 1.38 -7.15 17.44
C PRO A 108 0.27 -7.14 16.37
N PHE A 109 0.49 -6.37 15.31
CA PHE A 109 -0.42 -6.39 14.17
C PHE A 109 -0.25 -7.68 13.36
N ASP A 110 -1.37 -8.27 12.98
CA ASP A 110 -1.39 -9.40 12.04
C ASP A 110 -1.24 -8.90 10.59
N TRP A 111 -1.73 -7.67 10.33
CA TRP A 111 -1.72 -7.02 9.03
C TRP A 111 -1.28 -5.56 9.09
N VAL A 112 -0.52 -5.14 8.09
CA VAL A 112 -0.27 -3.73 7.79
C VAL A 112 -0.74 -3.43 6.37
N VAL A 113 -1.52 -2.36 6.23
CA VAL A 113 -2.02 -1.86 4.94
C VAL A 113 -1.36 -0.51 4.64
N TRP A 114 -0.82 -0.34 3.44
CA TRP A 114 -0.26 0.89 2.92
C TRP A 114 -1.27 1.54 1.95
N ASP A 115 -2.10 2.48 2.42
CA ASP A 115 -3.21 3.08 1.66
C ASP A 115 -3.01 4.60 1.44
N THR A 116 -2.53 5.10 0.31
CA THR A 116 -2.03 4.34 -0.84
C THR A 116 -0.52 4.53 -0.99
N TRP A 117 0.19 3.50 -1.43
CA TRP A 117 1.61 3.61 -1.73
C TRP A 117 1.90 4.63 -2.83
N SER A 118 0.95 4.86 -3.74
CA SER A 118 1.06 5.91 -4.77
C SER A 118 1.24 7.31 -4.17
N GLU A 119 0.54 7.63 -3.05
CA GLU A 119 0.69 8.91 -2.36
C GLU A 119 1.98 8.94 -1.52
N MET A 120 2.37 7.81 -0.94
CA MET A 120 3.63 7.72 -0.18
C MET A 120 4.86 8.03 -1.03
N GLN A 121 4.86 7.67 -2.33
CA GLN A 121 5.91 8.08 -3.27
C GLN A 121 6.03 9.60 -3.38
N TRP A 122 4.89 10.31 -3.31
CA TRP A 122 4.90 11.76 -3.32
C TRP A 122 5.62 12.33 -2.11
N HIS A 123 5.39 11.78 -0.92
CA HIS A 123 6.12 12.16 0.30
C HIS A 123 7.62 11.88 0.17
N MET A 124 8.01 10.73 -0.40
CA MET A 124 9.41 10.42 -0.70
C MET A 124 10.03 11.45 -1.65
N MET A 125 9.35 11.81 -2.73
CA MET A 125 9.80 12.80 -3.69
C MET A 125 9.96 14.20 -3.05
N GLN A 126 9.03 14.60 -2.17
CA GLN A 126 9.14 15.87 -1.46
C GLN A 126 10.38 15.91 -0.55
N GLU A 127 10.70 14.80 0.09
CA GLU A 127 11.90 14.72 0.95
C GLU A 127 13.19 14.79 0.13
N LEU A 128 13.26 14.11 -1.01
CA LEU A 128 14.39 14.23 -1.94
C LEU A 128 14.60 15.68 -2.39
N ARG A 129 13.51 16.39 -2.72
CA ARG A 129 13.57 17.82 -3.07
C ARG A 129 14.10 18.69 -1.95
N LYS A 130 13.74 18.42 -0.71
CA LYS A 130 14.25 19.15 0.46
C LYS A 130 15.75 18.95 0.64
N LYS A 131 16.23 17.71 0.58
CA LYS A 131 17.63 17.34 0.80
C LYS A 131 18.58 17.95 -0.23
N GLU A 132 18.15 18.12 -1.48
CA GLU A 132 18.98 18.68 -2.54
C GLU A 132 18.91 20.21 -2.65
N ASN A 133 18.35 20.92 -1.66
CA ASN A 133 18.18 22.37 -1.69
C ASN A 133 17.47 22.88 -2.97
N LEU A 134 16.62 22.05 -3.58
CA LEU A 134 15.77 22.46 -4.69
C LEU A 134 14.70 23.48 -4.25
N LEU A 135 14.61 23.71 -2.96
CA LEU A 135 13.96 24.85 -2.33
C LEU A 135 14.96 26.00 -2.37
N SER A 136 14.69 27.04 -3.17
CA SER A 136 15.56 28.21 -3.22
C SER A 136 15.76 28.79 -1.83
N PRO A 137 17.01 29.03 -1.37
CA PRO A 137 17.29 29.59 -0.04
C PRO A 137 16.65 30.96 0.18
N ASN A 138 16.32 31.69 -0.89
CA ASN A 138 15.80 33.06 -0.88
C ASN A 138 14.29 33.16 -1.04
N MET A 139 13.59 32.05 -1.22
CA MET A 139 12.13 32.05 -1.28
C MET A 139 11.57 31.58 0.05
N GLY A 140 11.33 32.49 0.97
CA GLY A 140 10.64 32.20 2.21
C GLY A 140 9.35 31.42 1.91
N LYS A 141 9.35 30.14 2.23
CA LYS A 141 8.19 29.24 2.32
C LYS A 141 7.41 28.88 1.05
N THR A 142 7.77 29.38 -0.13
CA THR A 142 7.05 29.00 -1.36
C THR A 142 7.85 27.99 -2.16
N ILE A 143 7.26 26.83 -2.41
CA ILE A 143 7.82 25.81 -3.32
C ILE A 143 7.76 26.41 -4.74
N ASP A 144 8.91 26.54 -5.40
CA ASP A 144 8.92 26.87 -6.82
C ASP A 144 8.56 25.63 -7.64
N PHE A 145 7.28 25.48 -7.95
CA PHE A 145 6.76 24.39 -8.79
C PHE A 145 7.35 24.36 -10.20
N ARG A 146 8.10 25.40 -10.60
CA ARG A 146 8.73 25.50 -11.92
C ARG A 146 10.12 24.89 -11.95
N LYS A 147 10.74 24.62 -10.81
CA LYS A 147 12.01 23.89 -10.79
C LYS A 147 11.74 22.43 -11.07
N ASN A 148 12.03 22.04 -12.27
CA ASN A 148 11.87 20.68 -12.76
C ASN A 148 12.64 19.69 -11.89
N VAL A 149 11.95 18.65 -11.47
CA VAL A 149 12.57 17.45 -10.92
C VAL A 149 13.41 16.85 -12.06
N GLY A 150 14.72 16.81 -11.91
CA GLY A 150 15.61 16.22 -12.90
C GLY A 150 15.45 14.70 -12.99
N ILE A 151 15.91 14.12 -14.10
CA ILE A 151 15.88 12.65 -14.33
C ILE A 151 16.51 11.88 -13.17
N GLN A 152 17.56 12.41 -12.56
CA GLN A 152 18.23 11.82 -11.41
C GLN A 152 17.32 11.61 -10.19
N HIS A 153 16.41 12.55 -9.92
CA HIS A 153 15.48 12.42 -8.78
C HIS A 153 14.49 11.28 -8.98
N TRP A 154 14.07 11.07 -10.22
CA TRP A 154 13.20 9.96 -10.57
C TRP A 154 13.92 8.61 -10.45
N GLY A 155 15.22 8.57 -10.79
CA GLY A 155 16.07 7.42 -10.53
C GLY A 155 16.16 7.11 -9.03
N MET A 156 16.51 8.13 -8.22
CA MET A 156 16.58 7.98 -6.75
C MET A 156 15.25 7.55 -6.13
N LEU A 157 14.12 8.09 -6.61
CA LEU A 157 12.80 7.66 -6.14
C LEU A 157 12.53 6.20 -6.48
N THR A 158 12.91 5.75 -7.67
CA THR A 158 12.79 4.36 -8.10
C THR A 158 13.58 3.44 -7.17
N ASP A 159 14.84 3.78 -6.88
CA ASP A 159 15.71 3.01 -6.00
C ASP A 159 15.18 2.97 -4.56
N LEU A 160 14.69 4.10 -4.04
CA LEU A 160 14.07 4.16 -2.70
C LEU A 160 12.82 3.28 -2.61
N ASN A 161 11.93 3.33 -3.62
CA ASN A 161 10.75 2.47 -3.65
C ASN A 161 11.13 1.00 -3.67
N LYS A 162 12.10 0.63 -4.51
CA LYS A 162 12.58 -0.75 -4.63
C LYS A 162 13.15 -1.25 -3.31
N LEU A 163 14.05 -0.49 -2.71
CA LEU A 163 14.65 -0.83 -1.42
C LEU A 163 13.60 -0.99 -0.31
N ALA A 164 12.66 -0.04 -0.20
CA ALA A 164 11.60 -0.09 0.81
C ALA A 164 10.72 -1.32 0.64
N ILE A 165 10.31 -1.65 -0.60
CA ILE A 165 9.48 -2.82 -0.89
C ILE A 165 10.21 -4.12 -0.57
N GLU A 166 11.49 -4.23 -0.96
CA GLU A 166 12.31 -5.43 -0.68
C GLU A 166 12.45 -5.66 0.84
N GLN A 167 12.76 -4.63 1.61
CA GLN A 167 12.90 -4.74 3.05
C GLN A 167 11.55 -5.04 3.76
N LEU A 168 10.45 -4.41 3.32
CA LEU A 168 9.12 -4.72 3.86
C LEU A 168 8.68 -6.14 3.53
N ARG A 169 9.02 -6.63 2.33
CA ARG A 169 8.80 -8.02 1.97
C ARG A 169 9.58 -8.98 2.89
N ASP A 170 10.83 -8.65 3.20
CA ASP A 170 11.65 -9.46 4.09
C ASP A 170 11.04 -9.52 5.50
N CYS A 171 10.43 -8.44 6.02
CA CYS A 171 9.66 -8.47 7.26
C CYS A 171 8.51 -9.48 7.19
N THR A 172 7.77 -9.51 6.07
CA THR A 172 6.67 -10.46 5.89
C THR A 172 7.18 -11.91 5.85
N TYR A 173 8.22 -12.18 5.10
CA TYR A 173 8.75 -13.55 4.95
C TYR A 173 9.49 -14.06 6.20
N ASN A 174 9.95 -13.16 7.06
CA ASN A 174 10.45 -13.50 8.39
C ASN A 174 9.32 -13.73 9.42
N GLY A 175 8.06 -13.66 9.00
CA GLY A 175 6.90 -13.92 9.84
C GLY A 175 6.53 -12.78 10.79
N THR A 176 7.04 -11.55 10.55
CA THR A 176 6.76 -10.41 11.43
C THR A 176 5.33 -9.91 11.27
N VAL A 177 4.86 -9.74 10.02
CA VAL A 177 3.53 -9.19 9.70
C VAL A 177 3.16 -9.42 8.25
N ASN A 178 1.89 -9.67 7.97
CA ASN A 178 1.36 -9.68 6.60
C ASN A 178 1.18 -8.25 6.08
N GLN A 179 1.36 -8.03 4.78
CA GLN A 179 1.28 -6.69 4.24
C GLN A 179 0.43 -6.62 2.96
N LEU A 180 -0.42 -5.60 2.90
CA LEU A 180 -1.22 -5.24 1.74
C LEU A 180 -0.87 -3.82 1.28
N PHE A 181 -0.37 -3.71 0.07
CA PHE A 181 -0.13 -2.43 -0.58
C PHE A 181 -1.32 -2.10 -1.47
N LEU A 182 -1.86 -0.90 -1.30
CA LEU A 182 -2.89 -0.36 -2.18
C LEU A 182 -2.30 0.76 -3.03
N MET A 183 -2.64 0.78 -4.32
CA MET A 183 -2.15 1.78 -5.26
C MET A 183 -3.27 2.28 -6.17
N GLN A 184 -3.12 3.49 -6.68
CA GLN A 184 -3.91 3.94 -7.82
C GLN A 184 -3.48 3.17 -9.07
N GLU A 185 -4.34 3.15 -10.09
CA GLU A 185 -3.98 2.63 -11.40
C GLU A 185 -3.41 3.74 -12.29
N LYS A 186 -2.57 3.35 -13.23
CA LYS A 186 -2.03 4.23 -14.26
C LYS A 186 -2.11 3.55 -15.62
N ILE A 187 -2.42 4.35 -16.63
CA ILE A 187 -2.33 3.98 -18.04
C ILE A 187 -1.25 4.86 -18.65
N ASP A 188 -0.20 4.25 -19.13
CA ASP A 188 0.88 4.93 -19.83
C ASP A 188 0.80 4.63 -21.33
N LYS A 189 0.72 5.68 -22.14
CA LYS A 189 0.66 5.56 -23.60
C LYS A 189 1.98 6.01 -24.17
N ASN A 190 2.60 5.17 -24.95
CA ASN A 190 3.75 5.55 -25.78
C ASN A 190 3.24 5.75 -27.22
N ASP A 191 3.01 7.01 -27.57
CA ASP A 191 2.46 7.37 -28.88
C ASP A 191 3.44 7.05 -30.02
N GLU A 192 4.76 7.06 -29.76
CA GLU A 192 5.78 6.73 -30.76
C GLU A 192 5.79 5.25 -31.12
N LEU A 193 5.55 4.37 -30.12
CA LEU A 193 5.54 2.92 -30.30
C LEU A 193 4.12 2.36 -30.45
N GLY A 194 3.10 3.18 -30.29
CA GLY A 194 1.69 2.74 -30.29
C GLY A 194 1.35 1.75 -29.16
N THR A 195 2.14 1.71 -28.10
CA THR A 195 1.95 0.79 -26.99
C THR A 195 1.21 1.46 -25.83
N VAL A 196 0.38 0.65 -25.13
CA VAL A 196 -0.34 1.07 -23.95
C VAL A 196 0.04 0.14 -22.80
N GLU A 197 0.72 0.68 -21.80
CA GLU A 197 1.03 -0.03 -20.56
C GLU A 197 0.00 0.32 -19.49
N LYS A 198 -0.46 -0.67 -18.75
CA LYS A 198 -1.41 -0.54 -17.64
C LYS A 198 -0.83 -1.17 -16.39
N GLY A 199 -1.03 -0.53 -15.25
CA GLY A 199 -0.49 -1.07 -14.01
C GLY A 199 -0.72 -0.18 -12.80
N PRO A 200 -0.08 -0.52 -11.67
CA PRO A 200 -0.09 0.32 -10.47
C PRO A 200 0.57 1.68 -10.75
N ALA A 201 0.02 2.75 -10.18
CA ALA A 201 0.52 4.11 -10.36
C ALA A 201 1.82 4.31 -9.56
N ILE A 202 2.90 3.82 -10.14
CA ILE A 202 4.26 4.02 -9.67
C ILE A 202 5.11 4.58 -10.80
N HIS A 203 6.21 5.27 -10.46
CA HIS A 203 6.99 5.99 -11.45
C HIS A 203 7.90 5.08 -12.27
N GLY A 204 8.02 5.40 -13.56
CA GLY A 204 8.99 4.80 -14.48
C GLY A 204 8.79 3.29 -14.69
N LYS A 205 9.88 2.57 -14.85
CA LYS A 205 9.90 1.12 -15.08
C LYS A 205 9.31 0.30 -13.92
N MET A 206 9.23 0.90 -12.72
CA MET A 206 8.61 0.24 -11.57
C MET A 206 7.15 -0.17 -11.83
N MET A 207 6.42 0.47 -12.75
CA MET A 207 5.05 0.09 -13.07
C MET A 207 4.96 -1.36 -13.56
N SER A 208 5.89 -1.80 -14.38
CA SER A 208 5.97 -3.18 -14.88
C SER A 208 6.71 -4.13 -13.93
N GLU A 209 7.67 -3.62 -13.14
CA GLU A 209 8.46 -4.42 -12.20
C GLU A 209 7.72 -4.66 -10.87
N MET A 210 6.99 -3.67 -10.36
CA MET A 210 6.32 -3.70 -9.06
C MET A 210 5.51 -4.99 -8.81
N PRO A 211 4.68 -5.46 -9.75
CA PRO A 211 3.91 -6.69 -9.56
C PRO A 211 4.77 -7.93 -9.30
N THR A 212 6.05 -7.92 -9.67
CA THR A 212 6.92 -9.09 -9.51
C THR A 212 7.33 -9.35 -8.06
N TYR A 213 7.34 -8.31 -7.23
CA TYR A 213 7.74 -8.38 -5.81
C TYR A 213 6.70 -9.06 -4.92
N PHE A 214 5.43 -9.10 -5.34
CA PHE A 214 4.30 -9.56 -4.53
C PHE A 214 3.91 -11.01 -4.83
N ASP A 215 3.31 -11.68 -3.86
CA ASP A 215 2.76 -13.03 -4.03
C ASP A 215 1.42 -12.99 -4.73
N ILE A 216 0.61 -12.01 -4.34
CA ILE A 216 -0.72 -11.76 -4.88
C ILE A 216 -0.77 -10.34 -5.43
N VAL A 217 -1.23 -10.22 -6.67
CA VAL A 217 -1.49 -8.94 -7.33
C VAL A 217 -2.92 -8.98 -7.85
N PHE A 218 -3.74 -8.03 -7.43
CA PHE A 218 -5.12 -7.93 -7.91
C PHE A 218 -5.47 -6.53 -8.38
N HIS A 219 -6.31 -6.48 -9.41
CA HIS A 219 -6.87 -5.24 -9.94
C HIS A 219 -8.29 -5.05 -9.43
N THR A 220 -8.60 -3.86 -8.92
CA THR A 220 -9.95 -3.47 -8.49
C THR A 220 -10.61 -2.58 -9.52
N SER A 221 -11.90 -2.80 -9.75
CA SER A 221 -12.72 -2.03 -10.68
C SER A 221 -14.17 -1.97 -10.18
N THR A 222 -15.03 -1.29 -10.91
CA THR A 222 -16.47 -1.36 -10.75
C THR A 222 -17.10 -1.90 -12.02
N ASP A 223 -18.17 -2.69 -11.88
CA ASP A 223 -18.99 -3.09 -13.03
C ASP A 223 -19.91 -1.94 -13.50
N ALA A 224 -20.69 -2.20 -14.55
CA ALA A 224 -21.58 -1.20 -15.14
C ALA A 224 -22.69 -0.70 -14.20
N VAL A 225 -22.98 -1.42 -13.12
CA VAL A 225 -23.97 -1.05 -12.09
C VAL A 225 -23.33 -0.51 -10.81
N GLY A 226 -21.99 -0.30 -10.83
CA GLY A 226 -21.26 0.27 -9.69
C GLY A 226 -20.86 -0.74 -8.61
N THR A 227 -20.96 -2.05 -8.88
CA THR A 227 -20.53 -3.09 -7.92
C THR A 227 -19.02 -3.18 -7.88
N PHE A 228 -18.44 -3.31 -6.71
CA PHE A 228 -17.01 -3.52 -6.55
C PHE A 228 -16.59 -4.89 -7.09
N MET A 229 -15.52 -4.89 -7.86
CA MET A 229 -14.92 -6.08 -8.44
C MET A 229 -13.44 -6.14 -8.08
N ALA A 230 -12.92 -7.32 -7.79
CA ALA A 230 -11.49 -7.57 -7.73
C ALA A 230 -11.12 -8.76 -8.61
N SER A 231 -9.95 -8.73 -9.22
CA SER A 231 -9.47 -9.81 -10.09
C SER A 231 -8.01 -10.12 -9.80
N THR A 232 -7.70 -11.34 -9.43
CA THR A 232 -6.34 -11.90 -9.41
C THR A 232 -5.97 -12.54 -10.74
N LYS A 233 -6.90 -12.54 -11.72
CA LYS A 233 -6.69 -12.98 -13.10
C LYS A 233 -6.35 -11.79 -13.98
N ARG A 234 -5.29 -11.92 -14.78
CA ARG A 234 -4.92 -10.89 -15.76
C ARG A 234 -6.07 -10.66 -16.76
N LYS A 235 -6.49 -9.40 -16.89
CA LYS A 235 -7.62 -9.02 -17.74
C LYS A 235 -7.36 -7.70 -18.47
N ALA A 236 -7.67 -7.66 -19.75
CA ALA A 236 -7.60 -6.44 -20.57
C ALA A 236 -6.27 -5.65 -20.45
N GLY A 237 -5.15 -6.38 -20.27
CA GLY A 237 -3.81 -5.79 -20.14
C GLY A 237 -3.44 -5.35 -18.71
N TRP A 238 -4.34 -5.40 -17.73
CA TRP A 238 -4.03 -5.17 -16.34
C TRP A 238 -3.25 -6.35 -15.74
N PRO A 239 -2.04 -6.13 -15.17
CA PRO A 239 -1.28 -7.19 -14.52
C PRO A 239 -1.99 -7.66 -13.25
N ALA A 240 -2.16 -8.96 -13.14
CA ALA A 240 -2.66 -9.62 -11.95
C ALA A 240 -2.06 -11.02 -11.84
N LYS A 241 -1.88 -11.52 -10.66
CA LYS A 241 -1.35 -12.88 -10.38
C LYS A 241 -1.71 -13.34 -8.99
N THR A 242 -1.68 -14.64 -8.78
CA THR A 242 -1.65 -15.27 -7.46
C THR A 242 -0.70 -16.45 -7.50
N ARG A 243 0.00 -16.69 -6.37
CA ARG A 243 0.78 -17.93 -6.17
C ARG A 243 -0.03 -19.03 -5.50
N LEU A 244 -1.27 -18.74 -5.10
CA LEU A 244 -2.14 -19.62 -4.33
C LEU A 244 -3.10 -20.46 -5.20
N GLY A 245 -2.87 -20.52 -6.52
CA GLY A 245 -3.71 -21.28 -7.44
C GLY A 245 -4.07 -20.51 -8.70
N GLU A 246 -5.25 -20.77 -9.25
CA GLU A 246 -5.74 -20.08 -10.45
C GLU A 246 -6.30 -18.69 -10.10
N GLY A 247 -6.00 -17.70 -10.94
CA GLY A 247 -6.56 -16.36 -10.80
C GLY A 247 -8.08 -16.36 -10.98
N GLN A 248 -8.77 -15.59 -10.15
CA GLN A 248 -10.23 -15.52 -10.06
C GLN A 248 -10.74 -14.08 -10.15
N GLU A 249 -12.04 -13.93 -10.39
CA GLU A 249 -12.77 -12.67 -10.31
C GLU A 249 -13.76 -12.74 -9.14
N PHE A 250 -13.82 -11.66 -8.37
CA PHE A 250 -14.66 -11.56 -7.18
C PHE A 250 -15.60 -10.37 -7.30
N LYS A 251 -16.83 -10.54 -6.85
CA LYS A 251 -17.87 -9.51 -6.81
C LYS A 251 -18.17 -9.13 -5.35
N ASN A 252 -18.10 -7.84 -5.03
CA ASN A 252 -18.16 -7.33 -3.65
C ASN A 252 -17.19 -8.07 -2.71
N PRO A 253 -15.90 -8.16 -3.07
CA PRO A 253 -14.95 -9.04 -2.41
C PRO A 253 -14.63 -8.59 -0.99
N THR A 254 -14.33 -9.58 -0.14
CA THR A 254 -13.57 -9.39 1.08
C THR A 254 -12.08 -9.62 0.84
N ALA A 255 -11.22 -9.07 1.70
CA ALA A 255 -9.79 -9.34 1.63
C ALA A 255 -9.48 -10.84 1.77
N LYS A 256 -10.22 -11.53 2.65
CA LYS A 256 -10.10 -12.99 2.83
C LYS A 256 -10.25 -13.76 1.53
N GLU A 257 -11.28 -13.45 0.75
CA GLU A 257 -11.54 -14.13 -0.54
C GLU A 257 -10.44 -13.83 -1.56
N VAL A 258 -10.05 -12.54 -1.71
CA VAL A 258 -9.06 -12.13 -2.70
C VAL A 258 -7.67 -12.64 -2.39
N LEU A 259 -7.33 -12.72 -1.09
CA LEU A 259 -6.03 -13.17 -0.61
C LEU A 259 -5.96 -14.70 -0.39
N GLY A 260 -7.09 -15.43 -0.52
CA GLY A 260 -7.13 -16.87 -0.40
C GLY A 260 -6.86 -17.39 1.01
N LEU A 261 -7.36 -16.70 2.03
CA LEU A 261 -7.09 -16.94 3.47
C LEU A 261 -8.22 -17.68 4.16
#